data_44e6e4a47da94cc6a671b9d2a3cc15a5
#
_entry.id   44e6e4a47da94cc6a671b9d2a3cc15a5
#
_cell.length_a   1.000
_cell.length_b   1.000
_cell.length_c   1.000
_cell.angle_alpha   90.00
_cell.angle_beta   90.00
_cell.angle_gamma   90.00
#
_symmetry.space_group_name_H-M   'P 1'
#
loop_
_entity.id
_entity.type
_entity.pdbx_description
1 polymer ?
#
loop_
_entity_poly.entity_id
_entity_poly.type
_entity_poly.pdbx_seq_one_letter_code
_entity_poly.pdbx_strand_id
1 'polypeptide(L)'
;MVPLLSAFYFGSAEHYRLLAEHPRVIIDIGEHYERQSYRTRTGIVGPNGRQDLSLQVEHDHGHKMAMRAVRLSYAETWPQQHVHAIRSAYGQTPWFIHYIDDIEAVLLNKYERLVDLQLATIHLAMRWLKLTTEIFVAERYV
;
A
#
# COMPACT_ATOMS: atom_id res chain seq x y z
N MET A 1 -22.37 -11.06 3.28
CA MET A 1 -21.99 -10.08 2.25
C MET A 1 -20.47 -9.97 2.19
N VAL A 2 -19.92 -9.95 0.97
CA VAL A 2 -18.47 -9.81 0.77
C VAL A 2 -18.17 -8.34 0.48
N PRO A 3 -17.41 -7.65 1.35
CA PRO A 3 -17.09 -6.25 1.11
C PRO A 3 -16.16 -6.06 -0.09
N LEU A 4 -16.36 -4.96 -0.80
CA LEU A 4 -15.51 -4.51 -1.91
C LEU A 4 -14.63 -3.37 -1.39
N LEU A 5 -13.32 -3.53 -1.45
CA LEU A 5 -12.37 -2.56 -0.95
C LEU A 5 -11.44 -2.08 -2.05
N SER A 6 -10.98 -0.84 -1.91
CA SER A 6 -9.93 -0.30 -2.78
C SER A 6 -8.57 -0.88 -2.40
N ALA A 7 -7.65 -0.89 -3.33
CA ALA A 7 -6.26 -1.22 -3.07
C ALA A 7 -5.54 0.03 -2.56
N PHE A 8 -4.93 -0.04 -1.39
CA PHE A 8 -4.23 1.08 -0.76
C PHE A 8 -2.76 0.75 -0.51
N TYR A 9 -1.94 1.77 -0.50
CA TYR A 9 -0.55 1.69 -0.11
C TYR A 9 -0.45 1.88 1.41
N PHE A 10 -0.17 0.80 2.15
CA PHE A 10 -0.19 0.81 3.62
C PHE A 10 -1.43 1.57 4.11
N GLY A 11 -2.58 0.99 3.88
CA GLY A 11 -3.87 1.62 4.14
C GLY A 11 -4.08 2.01 5.60
N SER A 12 -5.20 2.68 5.86
CA SER A 12 -5.56 3.12 7.20
C SER A 12 -5.93 1.95 8.12
N ALA A 13 -6.00 2.23 9.41
CA ALA A 13 -6.47 1.25 10.41
C ALA A 13 -7.86 0.72 10.06
N GLU A 14 -8.74 1.58 9.52
CA GLU A 14 -10.08 1.19 9.10
C GLU A 14 -10.04 0.13 7.99
N HIS A 15 -9.13 0.27 7.04
CA HIS A 15 -8.95 -0.70 5.95
C HIS A 15 -8.59 -2.08 6.51
N TYR A 16 -7.65 -2.13 7.45
CA TYR A 16 -7.24 -3.39 8.08
C TYR A 16 -8.31 -3.95 9.02
N ARG A 17 -9.09 -3.07 9.66
CA ARG A 17 -10.22 -3.50 10.48
C ARG A 17 -11.25 -4.24 9.62
N LEU A 18 -11.58 -3.70 8.47
CA LEU A 18 -12.50 -4.36 7.54
C LEU A 18 -11.97 -5.71 7.07
N LEU A 19 -10.66 -5.81 6.80
CA LEU A 19 -10.03 -7.09 6.46
C LEU A 19 -10.18 -8.09 7.61
N ALA A 20 -9.95 -7.66 8.84
CA ALA A 20 -10.01 -8.55 10.00
C ALA A 20 -11.42 -9.01 10.34
N GLU A 21 -12.43 -8.18 10.08
CA GLU A 21 -13.82 -8.48 10.43
C GLU A 21 -14.54 -9.40 9.45
N HIS A 22 -13.98 -9.63 8.26
CA HIS A 22 -14.65 -10.41 7.22
C HIS A 22 -13.82 -11.62 6.82
N PRO A 23 -14.45 -12.81 6.63
CA PRO A 23 -13.71 -13.99 6.18
C PRO A 23 -13.28 -13.91 4.73
N ARG A 24 -13.92 -13.04 3.92
CA ARG A 24 -13.62 -12.83 2.52
C ARG A 24 -13.78 -11.37 2.17
N VAL A 25 -12.86 -10.85 1.35
CA VAL A 25 -12.97 -9.50 0.79
C VAL A 25 -12.60 -9.53 -0.68
N ILE A 26 -13.11 -8.56 -1.42
CA ILE A 26 -12.75 -8.33 -2.83
C ILE A 26 -11.97 -7.02 -2.88
N ILE A 27 -10.77 -7.07 -3.44
CA ILE A 27 -9.97 -5.87 -3.71
C ILE A 27 -10.17 -5.47 -5.16
N ASP A 28 -10.74 -4.29 -5.38
CA ASP A 28 -11.04 -3.79 -6.71
C ASP A 28 -9.84 -3.07 -7.30
N ILE A 29 -9.20 -3.67 -8.30
CA ILE A 29 -8.11 -3.06 -9.05
C ILE A 29 -8.57 -2.56 -10.42
N GLY A 30 -9.84 -2.71 -10.74
CA GLY A 30 -10.46 -2.19 -11.96
C GLY A 30 -11.03 -0.80 -11.82
N GLU A 31 -11.12 -0.25 -10.59
CA GLU A 31 -11.61 1.11 -10.37
C GLU A 31 -10.67 2.15 -10.99
N HIS A 32 -11.20 3.36 -11.20
CA HIS A 32 -10.37 4.44 -11.73
C HIS A 32 -9.38 4.93 -10.69
N TYR A 33 -8.15 5.20 -11.15
CA TYR A 33 -7.10 5.75 -10.31
C TYR A 33 -7.46 7.18 -9.88
N GLU A 34 -7.30 7.48 -8.59
CA GLU A 34 -7.46 8.82 -8.04
C GLU A 34 -6.13 9.30 -7.48
N ARG A 35 -5.74 10.52 -7.88
CA ARG A 35 -4.52 11.14 -7.38
C ARG A 35 -4.66 11.54 -5.91
N GLN A 36 -3.55 11.62 -5.19
CA GLN A 36 -3.47 12.14 -3.82
C GLN A 36 -4.47 11.46 -2.87
N SER A 37 -4.56 10.15 -2.96
CA SER A 37 -5.42 9.34 -2.09
C SER A 37 -4.57 8.29 -1.38
N TYR A 38 -5.17 7.52 -0.48
CA TYR A 38 -4.49 6.39 0.18
C TYR A 38 -4.04 5.30 -0.82
N ARG A 39 -4.44 5.39 -2.07
CA ARG A 39 -3.95 4.50 -3.13
C ARG A 39 -2.46 4.66 -3.38
N THR A 40 -1.95 5.89 -3.27
CA THR A 40 -0.54 6.21 -3.54
C THR A 40 0.15 6.93 -2.39
N ARG A 41 -0.53 7.15 -1.27
CA ARG A 41 0.02 7.94 -0.16
C ARG A 41 -0.39 7.33 1.16
N THR A 42 0.55 7.30 2.09
CA THR A 42 0.27 6.94 3.48
C THR A 42 0.95 7.93 4.42
N GLY A 43 0.49 7.97 5.66
CA GLY A 43 1.07 8.84 6.68
C GLY A 43 1.77 8.03 7.75
N ILE A 44 2.92 8.50 8.18
CA ILE A 44 3.63 7.98 9.35
C ILE A 44 3.81 9.09 10.38
N VAL A 45 3.99 8.71 11.64
CA VAL A 45 4.19 9.66 12.73
C VAL A 45 5.58 9.45 13.30
N GLY A 46 6.41 10.47 13.20
CA GLY A 46 7.76 10.47 13.75
C GLY A 46 7.92 11.51 14.85
N PRO A 47 9.16 11.72 15.32
CA PRO A 47 9.44 12.67 16.40
C PRO A 47 9.02 14.11 16.07
N ASN A 48 9.01 14.47 14.80
CA ASN A 48 8.67 15.82 14.33
C ASN A 48 7.21 15.94 13.85
N GLY A 49 6.37 14.95 14.13
CA GLY A 49 4.97 14.93 13.75
C GLY A 49 4.69 14.05 12.54
N ARG A 50 3.56 14.32 11.88
CA ARG A 50 3.12 13.51 10.74
C ARG A 50 3.95 13.80 9.49
N GLN A 51 4.31 12.74 8.78
CA GLN A 51 4.97 12.81 7.49
C GLN A 51 4.20 11.95 6.49
N ASP A 52 3.90 12.50 5.32
CA ASP A 52 3.27 11.75 4.23
C ASP A 52 4.33 11.11 3.34
N LEU A 53 4.10 9.85 2.98
CA LEU A 53 4.93 9.10 2.05
C LEU A 53 4.12 8.88 0.78
N SER A 54 4.56 9.46 -0.33
CA SER A 54 3.86 9.37 -1.61
C SER A 54 4.68 8.55 -2.61
N LEU A 55 4.00 7.65 -3.30
CA LEU A 55 4.58 6.91 -4.43
C LEU A 55 4.66 7.82 -5.66
N GLN A 56 5.52 7.46 -6.59
CA GLN A 56 5.58 8.09 -7.90
C GLN A 56 5.02 7.11 -8.94
N VAL A 57 4.12 7.62 -9.78
CA VAL A 57 3.53 6.83 -10.87
C VAL A 57 3.87 7.46 -12.21
N GLU A 58 3.84 6.66 -13.28
CA GLU A 58 4.04 7.17 -14.61
C GLU A 58 2.89 8.11 -14.99
N HIS A 59 3.20 9.10 -15.81
CA HIS A 59 2.24 10.12 -16.23
C HIS A 59 1.11 9.50 -17.07
N ASP A 60 -0.15 9.82 -16.76
CA ASP A 60 -1.29 9.21 -17.42
C ASP A 60 -1.84 10.03 -18.61
N HIS A 61 -1.19 11.12 -18.97
CA HIS A 61 -1.58 12.00 -20.06
C HIS A 61 -3.02 12.53 -19.98
N GLY A 62 -3.57 12.64 -18.78
CA GLY A 62 -4.89 13.23 -18.55
C GLY A 62 -6.07 12.31 -18.78
N HIS A 63 -5.85 11.04 -19.11
CA HIS A 63 -6.91 10.06 -19.25
C HIS A 63 -7.20 9.36 -17.95
N LYS A 64 -8.46 9.00 -17.71
CA LYS A 64 -8.83 8.16 -16.58
C LYS A 64 -8.32 6.74 -16.83
N MET A 65 -7.49 6.26 -15.92
CA MET A 65 -6.94 4.91 -16.01
C MET A 65 -7.52 4.02 -14.93
N ALA A 66 -7.73 2.74 -15.25
CA ALA A 66 -8.02 1.75 -14.24
C ALA A 66 -6.77 1.55 -13.36
N MET A 67 -6.98 1.29 -12.06
CA MET A 67 -5.87 1.07 -11.12
C MET A 67 -4.88 0.02 -11.62
N ARG A 68 -5.39 -1.08 -12.19
CA ARG A 68 -4.54 -2.18 -12.70
C ARG A 68 -3.62 -1.76 -13.84
N ALA A 69 -3.91 -0.64 -14.51
CA ALA A 69 -3.12 -0.15 -15.63
C ALA A 69 -2.05 0.88 -15.21
N VAL A 70 -2.13 1.40 -13.98
CA VAL A 70 -1.18 2.40 -13.49
C VAL A 70 0.17 1.75 -13.22
N ARG A 71 1.24 2.34 -13.77
CA ARG A 71 2.61 1.85 -13.59
C ARG A 71 3.37 2.75 -12.64
N LEU A 72 4.23 2.13 -11.82
CA LEU A 72 5.12 2.86 -10.92
C LEU A 72 6.27 3.47 -11.70
N SER A 73 6.66 4.68 -11.29
CA SER A 73 7.84 5.36 -11.83
C SER A 73 8.97 5.26 -10.81
N TYR A 74 10.15 4.91 -11.30
CA TYR A 74 11.38 4.87 -10.48
C TYR A 74 12.37 5.94 -10.91
N ALA A 75 11.89 7.01 -11.55
CA ALA A 75 12.72 8.16 -11.90
C ALA A 75 13.32 8.83 -10.66
N GLU A 76 12.62 8.77 -9.54
CA GLU A 76 13.11 9.23 -8.24
C GLU A 76 13.33 8.04 -7.30
N THR A 77 14.12 8.23 -6.26
CA THR A 77 14.48 7.17 -5.30
C THR A 77 13.48 7.08 -4.16
N TRP A 78 12.18 7.18 -4.45
CA TRP A 78 11.16 7.15 -3.41
C TRP A 78 11.16 5.86 -2.57
N PRO A 79 11.47 4.64 -3.12
CA PRO A 79 11.50 3.45 -2.27
C PRO A 79 12.54 3.58 -1.15
N GLN A 80 13.74 4.03 -1.48
CA GLN A 80 14.81 4.23 -0.51
C GLN A 80 14.46 5.35 0.48
N GLN A 81 13.83 6.42 0.00
CA GLN A 81 13.37 7.53 0.85
C GLN A 81 12.30 7.06 1.83
N HIS A 82 11.36 6.21 1.40
CA HIS A 82 10.33 5.65 2.28
C HIS A 82 10.93 4.75 3.35
N VAL A 83 11.87 3.88 2.98
CA VAL A 83 12.58 3.04 3.96
C VAL A 83 13.29 3.91 4.98
N HIS A 84 14.01 4.93 4.54
CA HIS A 84 14.72 5.84 5.44
C HIS A 84 13.76 6.57 6.37
N ALA A 85 12.63 7.07 5.86
CA ALA A 85 11.63 7.77 6.67
C ALA A 85 11.05 6.84 7.74
N ILE A 86 10.76 5.59 7.40
CA ILE A 86 10.23 4.60 8.33
C ILE A 86 11.27 4.28 9.41
N ARG A 87 12.54 4.11 9.03
CA ARG A 87 13.62 3.90 10.01
C ARG A 87 13.77 5.09 10.97
N SER A 88 13.68 6.31 10.45
CA SER A 88 13.79 7.52 11.27
C SER A 88 12.61 7.66 12.22
N ALA A 89 11.40 7.30 11.77
CA ALA A 89 10.19 7.43 12.59
C ALA A 89 10.10 6.36 13.69
N TYR A 90 10.47 5.12 13.38
CA TYR A 90 10.18 3.97 14.24
C TYR A 90 11.41 3.20 14.72
N GLY A 91 12.62 3.61 14.30
CA GLY A 91 13.85 2.89 14.62
C GLY A 91 14.17 2.75 16.11
N GLN A 92 13.59 3.61 16.94
CA GLN A 92 13.78 3.55 18.41
C GLN A 92 12.75 2.64 19.10
N THR A 93 11.79 2.10 18.36
CA THR A 93 10.76 1.22 18.94
C THR A 93 11.31 -0.21 19.09
N PRO A 94 10.92 -0.94 20.18
CA PRO A 94 11.44 -2.29 20.41
C PRO A 94 11.07 -3.30 19.31
N TRP A 95 9.98 -3.06 18.61
CA TRP A 95 9.43 -4.00 17.61
C TRP A 95 10.03 -3.81 16.22
N PHE A 96 10.72 -2.71 15.97
CA PHE A 96 11.16 -2.29 14.65
C PHE A 96 12.05 -3.34 13.98
N ILE A 97 12.97 -3.93 14.71
CA ILE A 97 13.92 -4.91 14.18
C ILE A 97 13.23 -6.15 13.61
N HIS A 98 12.02 -6.46 14.05
CA HIS A 98 11.28 -7.63 13.59
C HIS A 98 10.53 -7.37 12.26
N TYR A 99 10.35 -6.11 11.89
CA TYR A 99 9.50 -5.75 10.76
C TYR A 99 10.24 -5.07 9.61
N ILE A 100 11.39 -4.45 9.88
CA ILE A 100 12.06 -3.62 8.89
C ILE A 100 12.53 -4.39 7.66
N ASP A 101 13.02 -5.62 7.84
CA ASP A 101 13.51 -6.42 6.72
C ASP A 101 12.36 -6.75 5.76
N ASP A 102 11.18 -7.04 6.28
CA ASP A 102 9.98 -7.30 5.47
C ASP A 102 9.53 -6.05 4.72
N ILE A 103 9.58 -4.89 5.37
CA ILE A 103 9.23 -3.61 4.76
C ILE A 103 10.20 -3.30 3.62
N GLU A 104 11.50 -3.44 3.85
CA GLU A 104 12.52 -3.22 2.82
C GLU A 104 12.32 -4.15 1.62
N ALA A 105 12.05 -5.43 1.88
CA ALA A 105 11.85 -6.41 0.82
C ALA A 105 10.68 -6.01 -0.10
N VAL A 106 9.60 -5.51 0.47
CA VAL A 106 8.44 -5.04 -0.30
C VAL A 106 8.78 -3.75 -1.06
N LEU A 107 9.32 -2.75 -0.38
CA LEU A 107 9.57 -1.43 -0.97
C LEU A 107 10.66 -1.45 -2.04
N LEU A 108 11.68 -2.28 -1.89
CA LEU A 108 12.83 -2.32 -2.81
C LEU A 108 12.68 -3.35 -3.93
N ASN A 109 11.54 -4.03 -4.02
CA ASN A 109 11.32 -5.08 -5.02
C ASN A 109 11.07 -4.56 -6.44
N LYS A 110 10.86 -3.26 -6.62
CA LYS A 110 10.64 -2.62 -7.94
C LYS A 110 9.49 -3.24 -8.73
N TYR A 111 8.31 -3.29 -8.13
CA TYR A 111 7.10 -3.71 -8.85
C TYR A 111 6.85 -2.77 -10.04
N GLU A 112 6.36 -3.30 -11.15
CA GLU A 112 6.03 -2.49 -12.31
C GLU A 112 4.68 -1.80 -12.15
N ARG A 113 3.67 -2.54 -11.68
CA ARG A 113 2.31 -2.00 -11.51
C ARG A 113 2.09 -1.52 -10.09
N LEU A 114 1.35 -0.42 -9.97
CA LEU A 114 0.94 0.12 -8.68
C LEU A 114 0.20 -0.93 -7.84
N VAL A 115 -0.76 -1.65 -8.46
CA VAL A 115 -1.57 -2.62 -7.72
C VAL A 115 -0.74 -3.77 -7.14
N ASP A 116 0.34 -4.17 -7.78
CA ASP A 116 1.20 -5.23 -7.25
C ASP A 116 1.87 -4.80 -5.95
N LEU A 117 2.33 -3.55 -5.87
CA LEU A 117 2.87 -2.99 -4.63
C LEU A 117 1.78 -2.85 -3.56
N GLN A 118 0.61 -2.33 -3.92
CA GLN A 118 -0.50 -2.18 -2.98
C GLN A 118 -0.91 -3.52 -2.38
N LEU A 119 -1.07 -4.55 -3.21
CA LEU A 119 -1.40 -5.89 -2.74
C LEU A 119 -0.29 -6.47 -1.88
N ALA A 120 0.97 -6.21 -2.20
CA ALA A 120 2.10 -6.66 -1.38
C ALA A 120 2.04 -6.05 0.02
N THR A 121 1.69 -4.77 0.16
CA THR A 121 1.55 -4.15 1.48
C THR A 121 0.36 -4.72 2.25
N ILE A 122 -0.74 -5.04 1.58
CA ILE A 122 -1.91 -5.68 2.20
C ILE A 122 -1.53 -7.06 2.73
N HIS A 123 -0.89 -7.89 1.91
CA HIS A 123 -0.47 -9.23 2.33
C HIS A 123 0.55 -9.21 3.45
N LEU A 124 1.47 -8.23 3.44
CA LEU A 124 2.44 -8.06 4.51
C LEU A 124 1.74 -7.78 5.84
N ALA A 125 0.80 -6.83 5.85
CA ALA A 125 0.05 -6.49 7.05
C ALA A 125 -0.79 -7.68 7.54
N MET A 126 -1.42 -8.44 6.62
CA MET A 126 -2.18 -9.63 6.99
C MET A 126 -1.30 -10.68 7.66
N ARG A 127 -0.08 -10.88 7.14
CA ARG A 127 0.87 -11.81 7.75
C ARG A 127 1.25 -11.37 9.17
N TRP A 128 1.54 -10.10 9.37
CA TRP A 128 1.89 -9.56 10.68
C TRP A 128 0.74 -9.66 11.67
N LEU A 129 -0.49 -9.39 11.21
CA LEU A 129 -1.69 -9.44 12.05
C LEU A 129 -2.26 -10.85 12.16
N LYS A 130 -1.68 -11.82 11.49
CA LYS A 130 -2.11 -13.22 11.46
C LYS A 130 -3.57 -13.38 11.02
N LEU A 131 -3.95 -12.61 10.00
CA LEU A 131 -5.29 -12.69 9.44
C LEU A 131 -5.41 -13.85 8.46
N THR A 132 -6.56 -14.52 8.49
CA THR A 132 -6.88 -15.64 7.59
C THR A 132 -7.89 -15.27 6.52
N THR A 133 -8.18 -13.98 6.37
CA THR A 133 -9.13 -13.46 5.39
C THR A 133 -8.72 -13.86 3.98
N GLU A 134 -9.66 -14.42 3.19
CA GLU A 134 -9.43 -14.69 1.78
C GLU A 134 -9.60 -13.42 0.96
N ILE A 135 -8.62 -13.14 0.11
CA ILE A 135 -8.65 -11.95 -0.76
C ILE A 135 -8.89 -12.40 -2.20
N PHE A 136 -9.92 -11.84 -2.80
CA PHE A 136 -10.21 -11.98 -4.22
C PHE A 136 -9.94 -10.66 -4.91
N VAL A 137 -9.30 -10.69 -6.06
CA VAL A 137 -8.94 -9.49 -6.82
C VAL A 137 -9.88 -9.35 -7.98
N ALA A 138 -10.61 -8.22 -8.05
CA ALA A 138 -11.51 -7.90 -9.17
C ALA A 138 -10.77 -6.98 -10.14
N GLU A 139 -10.49 -7.47 -11.34
CA GLU A 139 -9.75 -6.72 -12.36
C GLU A 139 -10.63 -5.78 -13.18
N ARG A 140 -11.94 -5.94 -13.09
CA ARG A 140 -12.89 -5.09 -13.79
C ARG A 140 -13.69 -4.31 -12.77
N TYR A 141 -14.06 -3.09 -13.16
CA TYR A 141 -14.92 -2.26 -12.32
C TYR A 141 -16.25 -3.00 -12.03
N VAL A 142 -16.61 -3.00 -10.78
CA VAL A 142 -17.78 -3.72 -10.28
C VAL A 142 -18.85 -2.73 -9.86
#